data_7c91e6532bd30688de495088e8893fb8
#
_entry.id   7c91e6532bd30688de495088e8893fb8
#
_cell.length_a   1.000
_cell.length_b   1.000
_cell.length_c   1.000
_cell.angle_alpha   90.00
_cell.angle_beta   90.00
_cell.angle_gamma   90.00
#
_symmetry.space_group_name_H-M   'P 1'
#
loop_
_entity.id
_entity.type
_entity.pdbx_description
1 polymer ?
#
loop_
_entity_poly.entity_id
_entity_poly.type
_entity_poly.pdbx_seq_one_letter_code
_entity_poly.pdbx_strand_id
1 'polypeptide(L)'
;MNDYNNLSYGNDGRKSVTVWVGNGVTGGRDQAQVLKNMADNYFTARTNINANIQLISMGALLPATLAGKGPDVALTLTASDVCNYAFRNAVLDLAQFPDYKEVAERFYSSAIVPLSFENGVYGLPETQTFPMLFYRKDILSELGLAIPQTWDDVLVMLPMLQKNKMSFGLPSAISYPIGMNYRNFL
;
A
#
# COMPACT_ATOMS: atom_id res chain seq x y z
N MET A 1 -18.74 -17.58 -19.31
CA MET A 1 -18.14 -17.63 -17.95
C MET A 1 -17.96 -16.19 -17.51
N ASN A 2 -18.72 -15.71 -16.50
CA ASN A 2 -18.55 -14.34 -16.04
C ASN A 2 -17.17 -14.22 -15.40
N ASP A 3 -16.33 -13.34 -15.93
CA ASP A 3 -15.04 -13.02 -15.32
C ASP A 3 -15.27 -12.18 -14.07
N TYR A 4 -15.36 -12.85 -12.92
CA TYR A 4 -15.64 -12.24 -11.63
C TYR A 4 -14.53 -11.25 -11.16
N ASN A 5 -13.40 -11.24 -11.86
CA ASN A 5 -12.27 -10.35 -11.55
C ASN A 5 -12.29 -9.07 -12.40
N ASN A 6 -13.20 -8.97 -13.34
CA ASN A 6 -13.33 -7.82 -14.23
C ASN A 6 -14.57 -7.01 -13.86
N LEU A 7 -14.36 -5.83 -13.27
CA LEU A 7 -15.39 -4.86 -12.90
C LEU A 7 -15.45 -3.74 -13.95
N SER A 8 -15.59 -4.12 -15.23
CA SER A 8 -15.68 -3.18 -16.33
C SER A 8 -17.13 -2.92 -16.76
N TYR A 9 -17.37 -1.75 -17.28
CA TYR A 9 -18.58 -1.46 -18.06
C TYR A 9 -18.47 -2.08 -19.46
N GLY A 10 -19.64 -2.41 -20.02
CA GLY A 10 -19.72 -2.65 -21.46
C GLY A 10 -19.29 -1.42 -22.26
N ASN A 11 -19.03 -1.60 -23.54
CA ASN A 11 -18.66 -0.50 -24.42
C ASN A 11 -19.87 0.46 -24.60
N ASP A 12 -19.85 1.57 -23.87
CA ASP A 12 -20.86 2.63 -23.90
C ASP A 12 -20.40 3.85 -24.77
N GLY A 13 -19.31 3.68 -25.52
CA GLY A 13 -18.74 4.71 -26.40
C GLY A 13 -17.86 5.75 -25.69
N ARG A 14 -17.71 5.67 -24.35
CA ARG A 14 -16.81 6.55 -23.59
C ARG A 14 -15.38 6.05 -23.69
N LYS A 15 -14.43 6.97 -23.51
CA LYS A 15 -13.03 6.60 -23.25
C LYS A 15 -12.95 5.80 -21.93
N SER A 16 -12.03 4.90 -21.84
CA SER A 16 -11.82 4.13 -20.62
C SER A 16 -10.34 4.07 -20.27
N VAL A 17 -10.06 3.99 -18.98
CA VAL A 17 -8.75 3.66 -18.42
C VAL A 17 -8.82 2.30 -17.76
N THR A 18 -7.79 1.49 -17.93
CA THR A 18 -7.67 0.18 -17.30
C THR A 18 -6.90 0.32 -16.01
N VAL A 19 -7.51 -0.08 -14.90
CA VAL A 19 -6.94 -0.01 -13.56
C VAL A 19 -6.77 -1.43 -13.03
N TRP A 20 -5.53 -1.81 -12.76
CA TRP A 20 -5.24 -3.08 -12.12
C TRP A 20 -5.11 -2.90 -10.62
N VAL A 21 -5.79 -3.74 -9.86
CA VAL A 21 -5.74 -3.77 -8.40
C VAL A 21 -5.16 -5.12 -7.99
N GLY A 22 -4.19 -5.11 -7.10
CA GLY A 22 -3.55 -6.33 -6.60
C GLY A 22 -4.55 -7.23 -5.87
N ASN A 23 -4.62 -8.47 -6.32
CA ASN A 23 -5.38 -9.52 -5.67
C ASN A 23 -4.47 -10.12 -4.57
N GLY A 24 -4.70 -9.79 -3.31
CA GLY A 24 -3.87 -10.22 -2.20
C GLY A 24 -4.34 -9.69 -0.84
N VAL A 25 -3.44 -9.65 0.14
CA VAL A 25 -3.73 -9.31 1.55
C VAL A 25 -4.35 -7.91 1.74
N THR A 26 -4.13 -7.00 0.79
CA THR A 26 -4.63 -5.61 0.83
C THR A 26 -5.67 -5.29 -0.23
N GLY A 27 -6.02 -6.23 -1.13
CA GLY A 27 -6.96 -6.00 -2.22
C GLY A 27 -7.91 -7.19 -2.38
N GLY A 28 -9.06 -7.15 -1.72
CA GLY A 28 -10.15 -8.10 -1.92
C GLY A 28 -11.17 -7.60 -2.96
N ARG A 29 -12.05 -8.49 -3.40
CA ARG A 29 -13.14 -8.13 -4.33
C ARG A 29 -14.05 -7.04 -3.78
N ASP A 30 -14.33 -7.07 -2.48
CA ASP A 30 -15.20 -6.08 -1.83
C ASP A 30 -14.57 -4.68 -1.90
N GLN A 31 -13.26 -4.58 -1.69
CA GLN A 31 -12.53 -3.32 -1.81
C GLN A 31 -12.50 -2.82 -3.25
N ALA A 32 -12.30 -3.71 -4.22
CA ALA A 32 -12.37 -3.35 -5.63
C ALA A 32 -13.77 -2.88 -6.05
N GLN A 33 -14.83 -3.46 -5.48
CA GLN A 33 -16.19 -2.99 -5.71
C GLN A 33 -16.44 -1.60 -5.11
N VAL A 34 -15.93 -1.33 -3.91
CA VAL A 34 -15.98 0.02 -3.31
C VAL A 34 -15.24 1.02 -4.18
N LEU A 35 -14.03 0.67 -4.63
CA LEU A 35 -13.23 1.51 -5.52
C LEU A 35 -13.98 1.78 -6.84
N LYS A 36 -14.63 0.76 -7.41
CA LYS A 36 -15.44 0.91 -8.62
C LYS A 36 -16.58 1.90 -8.40
N ASN A 37 -17.33 1.76 -7.31
CA ASN A 37 -18.41 2.68 -6.97
C ASN A 37 -17.90 4.12 -6.78
N MET A 38 -16.75 4.30 -6.14
CA MET A 38 -16.13 5.61 -5.98
C MET A 38 -15.70 6.20 -7.33
N ALA A 39 -15.06 5.38 -8.18
CA ALA A 39 -14.65 5.81 -9.51
C ALA A 39 -15.85 6.26 -10.35
N ASP A 40 -16.96 5.52 -10.30
CA ASP A 40 -18.17 5.86 -11.04
C ASP A 40 -18.81 7.16 -10.56
N ASN A 41 -18.90 7.32 -9.24
CA ASN A 41 -19.57 8.48 -8.64
C ASN A 41 -18.74 9.77 -8.70
N TYR A 42 -17.43 9.68 -8.66
CA TYR A 42 -16.56 10.86 -8.55
C TYR A 42 -15.69 11.08 -9.79
N PHE A 43 -15.02 10.04 -10.30
CA PHE A 43 -14.12 10.17 -11.44
C PHE A 43 -14.88 10.19 -12.77
N THR A 44 -15.68 9.16 -13.06
CA THR A 44 -16.44 9.05 -14.30
C THR A 44 -17.45 10.18 -14.45
N ALA A 45 -18.12 10.56 -13.35
CA ALA A 45 -19.09 11.66 -13.36
C ALA A 45 -18.44 13.02 -13.72
N ARG A 46 -17.18 13.25 -13.36
CA ARG A 46 -16.46 14.51 -13.61
C ARG A 46 -15.69 14.54 -14.93
N THR A 47 -15.15 13.39 -15.33
CA THR A 47 -14.24 13.31 -16.50
C THR A 47 -14.89 12.74 -17.74
N ASN A 48 -16.05 12.07 -17.61
CA ASN A 48 -16.67 11.28 -18.65
C ASN A 48 -15.77 10.14 -19.19
N ILE A 49 -14.84 9.65 -18.36
CA ILE A 49 -13.94 8.53 -18.64
C ILE A 49 -14.31 7.36 -17.74
N ASN A 50 -14.47 6.18 -18.30
CA ASN A 50 -14.77 4.97 -17.52
C ASN A 50 -13.50 4.38 -16.88
N ALA A 51 -13.59 3.92 -15.63
CA ALA A 51 -12.54 3.16 -14.98
C ALA A 51 -12.88 1.66 -15.04
N ASN A 52 -12.13 0.91 -15.84
CA ASN A 52 -12.25 -0.55 -15.93
C ASN A 52 -11.31 -1.19 -14.90
N ILE A 53 -11.87 -1.63 -13.78
CA ILE A 53 -11.10 -2.18 -12.66
C ILE A 53 -10.97 -3.68 -12.83
N GLN A 54 -9.75 -4.18 -12.75
CA GLN A 54 -9.42 -5.60 -12.87
C GLN A 54 -8.60 -6.05 -11.67
N LEU A 55 -9.02 -7.14 -11.04
CA LEU A 55 -8.28 -7.80 -9.96
C LEU A 55 -7.26 -8.76 -10.57
N ILE A 56 -5.99 -8.44 -10.42
CA ILE A 56 -4.88 -9.16 -11.05
C ILE A 56 -3.81 -9.48 -10.00
N SER A 57 -3.14 -10.61 -10.15
CA SER A 57 -1.90 -10.85 -9.40
C SER A 57 -0.82 -9.87 -9.86
N MET A 58 -0.28 -9.07 -8.94
CA MET A 58 0.72 -8.04 -9.28
C MET A 58 2.02 -8.62 -9.88
N GLY A 59 2.30 -9.91 -9.68
CA GLY A 59 3.39 -10.59 -10.37
C GLY A 59 3.27 -10.60 -11.90
N ALA A 60 2.06 -10.41 -12.43
CA ALA A 60 1.83 -10.32 -13.87
C ALA A 60 2.06 -8.90 -14.44
N LEU A 61 2.18 -7.88 -13.59
CA LEU A 61 2.25 -6.48 -14.05
C LEU A 61 3.47 -6.22 -14.92
N LEU A 62 4.66 -6.53 -14.46
CA LEU A 62 5.89 -6.26 -15.21
C LEU A 62 5.94 -7.01 -16.55
N PRO A 63 5.68 -8.33 -16.62
CA PRO A 63 5.61 -9.03 -17.90
C PRO A 63 4.57 -8.45 -18.86
N ALA A 64 3.40 -8.07 -18.37
CA ALA A 64 2.34 -7.49 -19.20
C ALA A 64 2.74 -6.10 -19.73
N THR A 65 3.33 -5.26 -18.88
CA THR A 65 3.81 -3.94 -19.26
C THR A 65 4.89 -4.04 -20.34
N LEU A 66 5.86 -4.93 -20.18
CA LEU A 66 6.90 -5.17 -21.18
C LEU A 66 6.34 -5.72 -22.52
N ALA A 67 5.23 -6.46 -22.45
CA ALA A 67 4.52 -6.96 -23.65
C ALA A 67 3.57 -5.90 -24.27
N GLY A 68 3.52 -4.68 -23.75
CA GLY A 68 2.60 -3.63 -24.21
C GLY A 68 1.12 -3.91 -23.91
N LYS A 69 0.85 -4.76 -22.90
CA LYS A 69 -0.50 -5.18 -22.46
C LYS A 69 -0.76 -4.82 -20.97
N GLY A 70 0.06 -3.98 -20.40
CA GLY A 70 -0.12 -3.49 -19.04
C GLY A 70 -1.33 -2.56 -18.92
N PRO A 71 -1.75 -2.24 -17.68
CA PRO A 71 -2.81 -1.27 -17.42
C PRO A 71 -2.33 0.16 -17.59
N ASP A 72 -3.28 1.09 -17.64
CA ASP A 72 -2.96 2.54 -17.57
C ASP A 72 -2.58 2.93 -16.14
N VAL A 73 -3.18 2.29 -15.13
CA VAL A 73 -2.92 2.53 -13.71
C VAL A 73 -2.83 1.20 -12.95
N ALA A 74 -1.86 1.07 -12.07
CA ALA A 74 -1.74 -0.05 -11.14
C ALA A 74 -1.81 0.44 -9.70
N LEU A 75 -2.64 -0.20 -8.86
CA LEU A 75 -2.82 0.08 -7.45
C LEU A 75 -2.30 -1.09 -6.59
N THR A 76 -2.05 -0.83 -5.32
CA THR A 76 -1.57 -1.82 -4.33
C THR A 76 -0.14 -2.34 -4.59
N LEU A 77 0.70 -1.51 -5.20
CA LEU A 77 2.12 -1.81 -5.36
C LEU A 77 2.91 -1.45 -4.10
N THR A 78 3.92 -2.25 -3.80
CA THR A 78 4.88 -1.88 -2.77
C THR A 78 5.87 -0.82 -3.27
N ALA A 79 6.46 -0.05 -2.38
CA ALA A 79 7.48 0.93 -2.76
C ALA A 79 8.67 0.27 -3.48
N SER A 80 9.06 -0.95 -3.07
CA SER A 80 10.13 -1.71 -3.73
C SER A 80 9.76 -2.10 -5.16
N ASP A 81 8.49 -2.44 -5.43
CA ASP A 81 8.03 -2.74 -6.79
C ASP A 81 8.06 -1.48 -7.66
N VAL A 82 7.57 -0.36 -7.13
CA VAL A 82 7.58 0.93 -7.85
C VAL A 82 9.01 1.32 -8.24
N CYS A 83 9.97 1.27 -7.31
CA CYS A 83 11.38 1.56 -7.60
C CYS A 83 11.99 0.57 -8.61
N ASN A 84 11.69 -0.73 -8.49
CA ASN A 84 12.16 -1.73 -9.44
C ASN A 84 11.61 -1.49 -10.85
N TYR A 85 10.35 -1.06 -10.96
CA TYR A 85 9.74 -0.75 -12.25
C TYR A 85 10.24 0.58 -12.82
N ALA A 86 10.51 1.57 -11.99
CA ALA A 86 11.16 2.82 -12.37
C ALA A 86 12.55 2.56 -12.97
N PHE A 87 13.37 1.75 -12.29
CA PHE A 87 14.70 1.34 -12.79
C PHE A 87 14.64 0.65 -14.16
N ARG A 88 13.53 -0.02 -14.47
CA ARG A 88 13.30 -0.71 -15.74
C ARG A 88 12.60 0.14 -16.80
N ASN A 89 12.33 1.41 -16.50
CA ASN A 89 11.50 2.30 -17.35
C ASN A 89 10.12 1.71 -17.68
N ALA A 90 9.54 0.95 -16.74
CA ALA A 90 8.24 0.32 -16.90
C ALA A 90 7.08 1.13 -16.30
N VAL A 91 7.37 2.25 -15.67
CA VAL A 91 6.41 3.23 -15.11
C VAL A 91 6.80 4.64 -15.48
N LEU A 92 5.82 5.53 -15.51
CA LEU A 92 6.03 6.94 -15.88
C LEU A 92 6.44 7.76 -14.66
N ASP A 93 7.31 8.74 -14.89
CA ASP A 93 7.59 9.79 -13.90
C ASP A 93 6.36 10.70 -13.77
N LEU A 94 5.77 10.72 -12.59
CA LEU A 94 4.59 11.54 -12.30
C LEU A 94 4.92 13.02 -12.18
N ALA A 95 6.16 13.38 -11.89
CA ALA A 95 6.60 14.77 -11.79
C ALA A 95 6.52 15.54 -13.12
N GLN A 96 6.40 14.83 -14.26
CA GLN A 96 6.21 15.46 -15.56
C GLN A 96 4.80 16.06 -15.77
N PHE A 97 3.82 15.66 -14.96
CA PHE A 97 2.45 16.16 -15.10
C PHE A 97 2.28 17.53 -14.44
N PRO A 98 1.58 18.49 -15.10
CA PRO A 98 1.48 19.88 -14.60
C PRO A 98 0.84 20.01 -13.21
N ASP A 99 -0.11 19.13 -12.90
CA ASP A 99 -0.89 19.11 -11.67
C ASP A 99 -0.25 18.26 -10.55
N TYR A 100 0.90 17.62 -10.84
CA TYR A 100 1.59 16.75 -9.88
C TYR A 100 1.84 17.44 -8.52
N LYS A 101 2.29 18.69 -8.53
CA LYS A 101 2.61 19.43 -7.30
C LYS A 101 1.39 19.57 -6.39
N GLU A 102 0.26 19.98 -6.95
CA GLU A 102 -1.00 20.13 -6.22
C GLU A 102 -1.46 18.79 -5.61
N VAL A 103 -1.31 17.70 -6.37
CA VAL A 103 -1.65 16.37 -5.88
C VAL A 103 -0.69 15.90 -4.80
N ALA A 104 0.61 16.13 -4.96
CA ALA A 104 1.65 15.74 -4.00
C ALA A 104 1.51 16.43 -2.65
N GLU A 105 1.04 17.68 -2.61
CA GLU A 105 0.79 18.44 -1.38
C GLU A 105 -0.26 17.81 -0.45
N ARG A 106 -1.06 16.86 -0.95
CA ARG A 106 -2.02 16.08 -0.14
C ARG A 106 -1.35 15.03 0.73
N PHE A 107 -0.08 14.74 0.50
CA PHE A 107 0.68 13.69 1.18
C PHE A 107 1.83 14.28 1.96
N TYR A 108 2.24 13.61 3.03
CA TYR A 108 3.49 13.95 3.71
C TYR A 108 4.67 13.67 2.76
N SER A 109 5.64 14.56 2.71
CA SER A 109 6.82 14.40 1.85
C SER A 109 7.57 13.09 2.14
N SER A 110 7.64 12.68 3.42
CA SER A 110 8.23 11.41 3.84
C SER A 110 7.54 10.17 3.26
N ALA A 111 6.25 10.26 2.90
CA ALA A 111 5.51 9.16 2.29
C ALA A 111 5.81 9.03 0.79
N ILE A 112 6.24 10.10 0.12
CA ILE A 112 6.59 10.11 -1.31
C ILE A 112 8.03 9.61 -1.52
N VAL A 113 8.94 9.86 -0.58
CA VAL A 113 10.36 9.47 -0.70
C VAL A 113 10.57 8.01 -1.11
N PRO A 114 9.88 7.01 -0.52
CA PRO A 114 10.05 5.61 -0.91
C PRO A 114 9.55 5.27 -2.34
N LEU A 115 8.80 6.18 -2.97
CA LEU A 115 8.25 6.02 -4.31
C LEU A 115 9.03 6.84 -5.35
N SER A 116 10.15 7.42 -4.92
CA SER A 116 11.03 8.24 -5.75
C SER A 116 12.28 7.44 -6.12
N PHE A 117 12.76 7.65 -7.34
CA PHE A 117 14.00 7.08 -7.82
C PHE A 117 14.77 8.12 -8.62
N GLU A 118 16.06 8.31 -8.33
CA GLU A 118 16.88 9.42 -8.86
C GLU A 118 16.19 10.77 -8.64
N ASN A 119 15.76 11.44 -9.71
CA ASN A 119 15.10 12.75 -9.66
C ASN A 119 13.60 12.68 -10.01
N GLY A 120 13.06 11.47 -10.22
CA GLY A 120 11.66 11.26 -10.60
C GLY A 120 10.82 10.69 -9.44
N VAL A 121 9.51 10.81 -9.57
CA VAL A 121 8.51 10.23 -8.67
C VAL A 121 7.60 9.32 -9.47
N TYR A 122 7.54 8.05 -9.10
CA TYR A 122 6.94 7.00 -9.91
C TYR A 122 5.68 6.38 -9.30
N GLY A 123 5.24 6.90 -8.17
CA GLY A 123 4.00 6.49 -7.52
C GLY A 123 3.52 7.52 -6.52
N LEU A 124 2.26 7.37 -6.10
CA LEU A 124 1.66 8.14 -5.01
C LEU A 124 1.34 7.21 -3.85
N PRO A 125 1.46 7.67 -2.60
CA PRO A 125 1.13 6.87 -1.43
C PRO A 125 -0.37 6.52 -1.43
N GLU A 126 -0.69 5.23 -1.48
CA GLU A 126 -2.08 4.74 -1.43
C GLU A 126 -2.48 4.37 0.00
N THR A 127 -1.56 3.72 0.71
CA THR A 127 -1.76 3.27 2.08
C THR A 127 -0.59 3.67 2.95
N GLN A 128 -0.89 3.93 4.21
CA GLN A 128 0.12 4.16 5.24
C GLN A 128 0.01 3.06 6.28
N THR A 129 1.14 2.39 6.55
CA THR A 129 1.26 1.40 7.60
C THR A 129 2.32 1.83 8.60
N PHE A 130 2.04 1.62 9.87
CA PHE A 130 2.96 1.94 10.94
C PHE A 130 2.80 0.92 12.07
N PRO A 131 3.87 0.58 12.79
CA PRO A 131 3.78 -0.30 13.95
C PRO A 131 3.03 0.42 15.07
N MET A 132 2.19 -0.33 15.77
CA MET A 132 1.52 0.12 16.99
C MET A 132 1.79 -0.84 18.12
N LEU A 133 2.04 -0.31 19.30
CA LEU A 133 2.14 -1.10 20.52
C LEU A 133 0.73 -1.35 21.07
N PHE A 134 0.32 -2.62 21.09
CA PHE A 134 -0.88 -3.08 21.80
C PHE A 134 -0.48 -3.66 23.15
N TYR A 135 -1.13 -3.25 24.21
CA TYR A 135 -0.83 -3.72 25.55
C TYR A 135 -2.09 -3.91 26.40
N ARG A 136 -2.00 -4.79 27.38
CA ARG A 136 -3.03 -5.02 28.39
C ARG A 136 -2.79 -4.05 29.55
N LYS A 137 -3.59 -3.00 29.64
CA LYS A 137 -3.47 -1.95 30.68
C LYS A 137 -3.65 -2.52 32.09
N ASP A 138 -4.60 -3.44 32.24
CA ASP A 138 -4.87 -4.12 33.49
C ASP A 138 -3.66 -4.92 33.99
N ILE A 139 -3.03 -5.70 33.10
CA ILE A 139 -1.84 -6.50 33.42
C ILE A 139 -0.64 -5.61 33.79
N LEU A 140 -0.37 -4.58 33.01
CA LEU A 140 0.73 -3.66 33.33
C LEU A 140 0.52 -3.02 34.71
N SER A 141 -0.72 -2.61 35.01
CA SER A 141 -1.06 -2.04 36.33
C SER A 141 -0.88 -3.05 37.47
N GLU A 142 -1.33 -4.31 37.28
CA GLU A 142 -1.19 -5.39 38.28
C GLU A 142 0.28 -5.71 38.58
N LEU A 143 1.13 -5.69 37.54
CA LEU A 143 2.56 -5.94 37.66
C LEU A 143 3.37 -4.72 38.09
N GLY A 144 2.74 -3.56 38.27
CA GLY A 144 3.40 -2.30 38.61
C GLY A 144 4.33 -1.79 37.50
N LEU A 145 4.05 -2.14 36.25
CA LEU A 145 4.84 -1.76 35.10
C LEU A 145 4.24 -0.53 34.37
N ALA A 146 5.09 0.40 34.00
CA ALA A 146 4.71 1.52 33.13
C ALA A 146 4.60 1.08 31.66
N ILE A 147 3.87 1.86 30.85
CA ILE A 147 3.84 1.67 29.38
C ILE A 147 5.22 2.04 28.86
N PRO A 148 5.93 1.16 28.16
CA PRO A 148 7.26 1.44 27.64
C PRO A 148 7.21 2.54 26.58
N GLN A 149 8.12 3.50 26.66
CA GLN A 149 8.28 4.58 25.70
C GLN A 149 9.52 4.37 24.83
N THR A 150 10.47 3.55 25.30
CA THR A 150 11.73 3.25 24.64
C THR A 150 11.96 1.74 24.60
N TRP A 151 12.93 1.29 23.80
CA TRP A 151 13.38 -0.11 23.81
C TRP A 151 14.06 -0.51 25.10
N ASP A 152 14.74 0.42 25.77
CA ASP A 152 15.33 0.18 27.08
C ASP A 152 14.25 -0.10 28.11
N ASP A 153 13.14 0.60 28.09
CA ASP A 153 12.00 0.32 28.97
C ASP A 153 11.46 -1.09 28.72
N VAL A 154 11.39 -1.51 27.45
CA VAL A 154 10.99 -2.86 27.10
C VAL A 154 11.96 -3.89 27.71
N LEU A 155 13.28 -3.68 27.55
CA LEU A 155 14.28 -4.59 28.10
C LEU A 155 14.18 -4.69 29.64
N VAL A 156 13.94 -3.58 30.33
CA VAL A 156 13.77 -3.54 31.79
C VAL A 156 12.53 -4.31 32.24
N MET A 157 11.42 -4.28 31.48
CA MET A 157 10.19 -4.98 31.86
C MET A 157 10.20 -6.47 31.54
N LEU A 158 11.03 -6.95 30.62
CA LEU A 158 11.05 -8.37 30.19
C LEU A 158 11.19 -9.37 31.33
N PRO A 159 12.10 -9.21 32.34
CA PRO A 159 12.23 -10.18 33.43
C PRO A 159 10.94 -10.34 34.24
N MET A 160 10.19 -9.25 34.47
CA MET A 160 8.91 -9.29 35.17
C MET A 160 7.84 -10.00 34.36
N LEU A 161 7.77 -9.74 33.03
CA LEU A 161 6.86 -10.45 32.14
C LEU A 161 7.17 -11.96 32.12
N GLN A 162 8.44 -12.33 31.97
CA GLN A 162 8.86 -13.73 31.93
C GLN A 162 8.56 -14.48 33.25
N LYS A 163 8.81 -13.83 34.39
CA LYS A 163 8.46 -14.39 35.71
C LYS A 163 6.96 -14.74 35.82
N ASN A 164 6.12 -13.95 35.16
CA ASN A 164 4.67 -14.14 35.11
C ASN A 164 4.20 -14.95 33.89
N LYS A 165 5.11 -15.66 33.20
CA LYS A 165 4.83 -16.47 32.01
C LYS A 165 4.20 -15.66 30.84
N MET A 166 4.56 -14.40 30.74
CA MET A 166 4.16 -13.48 29.68
C MET A 166 5.34 -13.15 28.79
N SER A 167 5.06 -12.62 27.61
CA SER A 167 6.09 -12.24 26.64
C SER A 167 5.76 -10.91 26.00
N PHE A 168 6.79 -10.21 25.53
CA PHE A 168 6.67 -9.09 24.62
C PHE A 168 6.77 -9.63 23.19
N GLY A 169 5.71 -9.47 22.42
CA GLY A 169 5.65 -9.96 21.03
C GLY A 169 6.17 -8.91 20.05
N LEU A 170 7.18 -9.28 19.26
CA LEU A 170 7.58 -8.51 18.09
C LEU A 170 7.13 -9.27 16.84
N PRO A 171 6.52 -8.60 15.86
CA PRO A 171 6.22 -9.25 14.59
C PRO A 171 7.54 -9.65 13.91
N SER A 172 7.70 -10.95 13.62
CA SER A 172 8.88 -11.40 12.89
C SER A 172 8.81 -10.90 11.43
N ALA A 173 9.92 -10.44 10.89
CA ALA A 173 10.02 -9.90 9.54
C ALA A 173 9.59 -10.89 8.43
N ILE A 174 9.48 -12.17 8.76
CA ILE A 174 9.14 -13.25 7.81
C ILE A 174 7.64 -13.32 7.51
N SER A 175 6.79 -12.78 8.38
CA SER A 175 5.33 -12.94 8.27
C SER A 175 4.58 -11.73 7.74
N TYR A 176 5.26 -10.60 7.50
CA TYR A 176 4.61 -9.40 6.98
C TYR A 176 5.17 -9.01 5.62
N PRO A 177 4.30 -8.89 4.59
CA PRO A 177 4.69 -8.40 3.25
C PRO A 177 5.08 -6.92 3.25
N ILE A 178 4.99 -6.25 4.39
CA ILE A 178 5.33 -4.84 4.56
C ILE A 178 6.74 -4.83 5.13
N GLY A 179 7.74 -4.59 4.33
CA GLY A 179 9.18 -4.55 4.64
C GLY A 179 9.63 -3.85 5.95
N MET A 180 8.99 -4.19 7.06
CA MET A 180 9.43 -3.83 8.40
C MET A 180 10.65 -4.68 8.77
N ASN A 181 11.78 -4.30 8.24
CA ASN A 181 13.05 -4.80 8.75
C ASN A 181 13.30 -4.13 10.10
N TYR A 182 13.64 -4.92 11.13
CA TYR A 182 14.12 -4.40 12.42
C TYR A 182 15.25 -3.36 12.31
N ARG A 183 15.93 -3.32 11.17
CA ARG A 183 16.94 -2.30 10.83
C ARG A 183 16.42 -0.86 10.84
N ASN A 184 15.13 -0.66 10.79
CA ASN A 184 14.53 0.68 10.85
C ASN A 184 14.32 1.15 12.30
N PHE A 185 14.66 0.32 13.30
CA PHE A 185 14.51 0.60 14.74
C PHE A 185 15.85 0.60 15.49
N LEU A 186 16.94 0.37 14.82
CA LEU A 186 18.31 0.51 15.30
C LEU A 186 18.97 1.72 14.65
#